data_b8c6a875f67d3b0b895fc69b28caa9b2
#
_entry.id   b8c6a875f67d3b0b895fc69b28caa9b2
#
_cell.length_a   1.000
_cell.length_b   1.000
_cell.length_c   1.000
_cell.angle_alpha   90.00
_cell.angle_beta   90.00
_cell.angle_gamma   90.00
#
_symmetry.space_group_name_H-M   'P 1'
#
loop_
_entity.id
_entity.type
_entity.pdbx_description
1 polymer ?
#
loop_
_entity_poly.entity_id
_entity_poly.type
_entity_poly.pdbx_seq_one_letter_code
_entity_poly.pdbx_strand_id
1 'polypeptide(L)'
;MSLWPRSLSLRLALAFALVAVVLLGAIGLYLYRSLEREIVWRDDQALLGRLERMQALLDDSASIDALRQRPQLYENMLGNRDSLLWLLDAQGRALIEINPARLPIPPLPASDAAALTDTDGARLAWRRLPGEAGLTLVAGRMLAEREQMLAAYRAKLWWALSLGALLASVLGWLISRRALRPVRQLTRQALAIDVQHLHLRLDDSTVPSELEPLRAALNQMLGRLEQGFARLSRFSEDLAHEMRTPLGNLMGQTQQLLHRARSVEDYQTLLASNQEEYERLARMIDNMLFLARAEQPAAAIERQRFALPALVEQLCDYFEGVAEERGIQLLDETEGELCGDPELIRRALANLLANALRYGAADSPVRIVSATGDRWRRVSVINQGPPIAPEHLPRLFDRFYRCDPSRAEPGDSGGLGLAIVRSIAQLHGGEAEVSSDAQATVFTLRLPLGPD
;
A
#
# COMPACT_ATOMS: atom_id res chain seq x y z
N MET A 1 -6.74 -13.21 -23.70
CA MET A 1 -7.15 -11.78 -23.78
C MET A 1 -8.09 -11.49 -22.62
N SER A 2 -7.72 -10.61 -21.68
CA SER A 2 -8.52 -10.32 -20.47
C SER A 2 -9.74 -9.48 -20.88
N LEU A 3 -10.92 -10.10 -20.81
CA LEU A 3 -12.23 -9.46 -21.05
C LEU A 3 -12.63 -8.42 -19.97
N TRP A 4 -11.78 -8.24 -18.95
CA TRP A 4 -12.07 -7.32 -17.84
C TRP A 4 -11.56 -5.92 -18.13
N PRO A 5 -12.39 -4.88 -17.99
CA PRO A 5 -11.98 -3.51 -18.21
C PRO A 5 -10.86 -3.12 -17.24
N ARG A 6 -9.85 -2.38 -17.71
CA ARG A 6 -8.71 -1.91 -16.90
C ARG A 6 -9.11 -0.91 -15.81
N SER A 7 -10.26 -0.28 -15.93
CA SER A 7 -10.77 0.70 -14.95
C SER A 7 -11.39 0.01 -13.73
N LEU A 8 -10.88 0.26 -12.54
CA LEU A 8 -11.43 -0.28 -11.27
C LEU A 8 -12.89 0.18 -11.05
N SER A 9 -13.20 1.44 -11.38
CA SER A 9 -14.57 1.97 -11.28
C SER A 9 -15.56 1.22 -12.16
N LEU A 10 -15.14 0.81 -13.36
CA LEU A 10 -15.98 0.03 -14.26
C LEU A 10 -16.16 -1.41 -13.77
N ARG A 11 -15.12 -2.02 -13.20
CA ARG A 11 -15.22 -3.35 -12.58
C ARG A 11 -16.20 -3.37 -11.41
N LEU A 12 -16.12 -2.37 -10.53
CA LEU A 12 -17.07 -2.24 -9.41
C LEU A 12 -18.49 -1.99 -9.90
N ALA A 13 -18.68 -1.12 -10.90
CA ALA A 13 -19.99 -0.89 -11.48
C ALA A 13 -20.60 -2.18 -12.07
N LEU A 14 -19.81 -2.98 -12.79
CA LEU A 14 -20.24 -4.28 -13.32
C LEU A 14 -20.55 -5.29 -12.21
N ALA A 15 -19.76 -5.31 -11.14
CA ALA A 15 -20.03 -6.18 -10.00
C ALA A 15 -21.35 -5.81 -9.30
N PHE A 16 -21.61 -4.52 -9.08
CA PHE A 16 -22.88 -4.04 -8.53
C PHE A 16 -24.07 -4.36 -9.44
N ALA A 17 -23.89 -4.18 -10.75
CA ALA A 17 -24.91 -4.55 -11.74
C ALA A 17 -25.22 -6.06 -11.69
N LEU A 18 -24.19 -6.90 -11.64
CA LEU A 18 -24.34 -8.36 -11.57
C LEU A 18 -25.11 -8.77 -10.31
N VAL A 19 -24.70 -8.24 -9.15
CA VAL A 19 -25.39 -8.52 -7.87
C VAL A 19 -26.84 -8.07 -7.93
N ALA A 20 -27.10 -6.88 -8.47
CA ALA A 20 -28.48 -6.38 -8.63
C ALA A 20 -29.31 -7.26 -9.53
N VAL A 21 -28.79 -7.70 -10.68
CA VAL A 21 -29.48 -8.60 -11.61
C VAL A 21 -29.78 -9.93 -10.96
N VAL A 22 -28.84 -10.54 -10.26
CA VAL A 22 -29.04 -11.82 -9.57
C VAL A 22 -30.10 -11.68 -8.48
N LEU A 23 -30.01 -10.67 -7.64
CA LEU A 23 -30.92 -10.48 -6.51
C LEU A 23 -32.32 -10.12 -6.96
N LEU A 24 -32.45 -9.14 -7.85
CA LEU A 24 -33.76 -8.76 -8.42
C LEU A 24 -34.36 -9.90 -9.29
N GLY A 25 -33.51 -10.62 -10.03
CA GLY A 25 -33.92 -11.79 -10.80
C GLY A 25 -34.45 -12.91 -9.91
N ALA A 26 -33.78 -13.21 -8.80
CA ALA A 26 -34.27 -14.23 -7.85
C ALA A 26 -35.59 -13.83 -7.20
N ILE A 27 -35.71 -12.57 -6.77
CA ILE A 27 -36.97 -12.04 -6.20
C ILE A 27 -38.07 -12.06 -7.25
N GLY A 28 -37.78 -11.61 -8.47
CA GLY A 28 -38.75 -11.59 -9.56
C GLY A 28 -39.25 -13.00 -9.95
N LEU A 29 -38.33 -13.97 -10.00
CA LEU A 29 -38.66 -15.35 -10.25
C LEU A 29 -39.57 -15.95 -9.15
N TYR A 30 -39.21 -15.64 -7.88
CA TYR A 30 -40.01 -16.07 -6.73
C TYR A 30 -41.42 -15.47 -6.78
N LEU A 31 -41.55 -14.16 -7.01
CA LEU A 31 -42.85 -13.49 -7.12
C LEU A 31 -43.68 -14.01 -8.29
N TYR A 32 -43.05 -14.22 -9.46
CA TYR A 32 -43.73 -14.77 -10.62
C TYR A 32 -44.29 -16.16 -10.34
N ARG A 33 -43.49 -17.07 -9.78
CA ARG A 33 -43.92 -18.42 -9.42
C ARG A 33 -44.99 -18.45 -8.33
N SER A 34 -44.86 -17.54 -7.36
CA SER A 34 -45.87 -17.39 -6.31
C SER A 34 -47.23 -16.94 -6.87
N LEU A 35 -47.20 -15.94 -7.77
CA LEU A 35 -48.40 -15.43 -8.44
C LEU A 35 -49.03 -16.51 -9.32
N GLU A 36 -48.23 -17.24 -10.10
CA GLU A 36 -48.71 -18.34 -10.97
C GLU A 36 -49.43 -19.40 -10.13
N ARG A 37 -48.84 -19.84 -9.01
CA ARG A 37 -49.46 -20.82 -8.10
C ARG A 37 -50.78 -20.29 -7.50
N GLU A 38 -50.80 -19.04 -7.07
CA GLU A 38 -51.98 -18.41 -6.50
C GLU A 38 -53.12 -18.32 -7.50
N ILE A 39 -52.81 -17.94 -8.76
CA ILE A 39 -53.84 -17.88 -9.84
C ILE A 39 -54.37 -19.29 -10.15
N VAL A 40 -53.50 -20.31 -10.28
CA VAL A 40 -53.89 -21.69 -10.51
C VAL A 40 -54.81 -22.19 -9.38
N TRP A 41 -54.41 -21.96 -8.14
CA TRP A 41 -55.18 -22.39 -6.97
C TRP A 41 -56.56 -21.73 -6.92
N ARG A 42 -56.66 -20.42 -7.19
CA ARG A 42 -57.95 -19.70 -7.24
C ARG A 42 -58.85 -20.18 -8.38
N ASP A 43 -58.26 -20.43 -9.58
CA ASP A 43 -59.02 -20.98 -10.71
C ASP A 43 -59.56 -22.37 -10.39
N ASP A 44 -58.77 -23.26 -9.78
CA ASP A 44 -59.17 -24.59 -9.37
C ASP A 44 -60.32 -24.54 -8.32
N GLN A 45 -60.20 -23.67 -7.32
CA GLN A 45 -61.28 -23.47 -6.32
C GLN A 45 -62.56 -22.91 -6.95
N ALA A 46 -62.42 -21.98 -7.90
CA ALA A 46 -63.58 -21.42 -8.60
C ALA A 46 -64.31 -22.49 -9.47
N LEU A 47 -63.52 -23.37 -10.13
CA LEU A 47 -64.10 -24.48 -10.91
C LEU A 47 -64.79 -25.49 -10.03
N LEU A 48 -64.21 -25.92 -8.91
CA LEU A 48 -64.82 -26.84 -7.98
C LEU A 48 -66.11 -26.26 -7.38
N GLY A 49 -66.08 -24.98 -6.99
CA GLY A 49 -67.27 -24.29 -6.47
C GLY A 49 -68.39 -24.13 -7.54
N ARG A 50 -68.05 -24.08 -8.84
CA ARG A 50 -69.06 -24.12 -9.95
C ARG A 50 -69.66 -25.48 -10.04
N LEU A 51 -68.89 -26.57 -9.96
CA LEU A 51 -69.46 -27.93 -10.00
C LEU A 51 -70.45 -28.14 -8.82
N GLU A 52 -70.09 -27.70 -7.60
CA GLU A 52 -70.98 -27.81 -6.48
C GLU A 52 -72.26 -27.02 -6.62
N ARG A 53 -72.23 -25.79 -7.12
CA ARG A 53 -73.38 -24.96 -7.32
C ARG A 53 -74.32 -25.57 -8.48
N MET A 54 -73.68 -26.10 -9.51
CA MET A 54 -74.42 -26.70 -10.57
C MET A 54 -75.09 -28.05 -10.19
N GLN A 55 -74.38 -28.84 -9.37
CA GLN A 55 -74.96 -30.03 -8.74
C GLN A 55 -76.15 -29.67 -7.87
N ALA A 56 -76.00 -28.65 -6.99
CA ALA A 56 -77.16 -28.22 -6.20
C ALA A 56 -78.36 -27.75 -7.00
N LEU A 57 -78.11 -27.07 -8.12
CA LEU A 57 -79.22 -26.72 -9.08
C LEU A 57 -79.89 -27.93 -9.76
N LEU A 58 -79.08 -28.94 -10.07
CA LEU A 58 -79.61 -30.18 -10.62
C LEU A 58 -80.44 -30.94 -9.57
N ASP A 59 -79.99 -30.98 -8.36
CA ASP A 59 -80.70 -31.63 -7.22
C ASP A 59 -82.02 -30.91 -6.87
N ASP A 60 -82.13 -29.58 -7.04
CA ASP A 60 -83.26 -28.75 -6.76
C ASP A 60 -84.25 -28.70 -7.93
N SER A 61 -83.85 -29.18 -9.11
CA SER A 61 -84.64 -29.13 -10.31
C SER A 61 -85.55 -30.36 -10.50
N ALA A 62 -86.79 -30.16 -10.83
CA ALA A 62 -87.77 -31.25 -11.00
C ALA A 62 -87.41 -32.22 -12.21
N SER A 63 -86.65 -31.80 -13.20
CA SER A 63 -86.11 -32.63 -14.29
C SER A 63 -85.05 -31.87 -15.09
N ILE A 64 -84.18 -32.62 -15.81
CA ILE A 64 -83.14 -32.06 -16.71
C ILE A 64 -83.80 -31.32 -17.88
N ASP A 65 -84.93 -31.76 -18.35
CA ASP A 65 -85.65 -31.08 -19.42
C ASP A 65 -86.24 -29.72 -19.01
N ALA A 66 -86.63 -29.56 -17.70
CA ALA A 66 -87.05 -28.29 -17.16
C ALA A 66 -85.88 -27.26 -17.10
N LEU A 67 -84.67 -27.74 -16.80
CA LEU A 67 -83.43 -26.91 -16.83
C LEU A 67 -83.05 -26.51 -18.28
N ARG A 68 -83.17 -27.40 -19.27
CA ARG A 68 -82.94 -27.09 -20.70
C ARG A 68 -83.91 -26.01 -21.24
N GLN A 69 -85.13 -25.91 -20.73
CA GLN A 69 -86.06 -24.86 -21.09
C GLN A 69 -85.78 -23.51 -20.42
N ARG A 70 -84.85 -23.43 -19.43
CA ARG A 70 -84.48 -22.20 -18.71
C ARG A 70 -83.00 -21.97 -18.76
N PRO A 71 -82.33 -21.70 -19.89
CA PRO A 71 -80.92 -21.55 -20.03
C PRO A 71 -80.36 -20.38 -19.19
N GLN A 72 -81.17 -19.37 -18.98
CA GLN A 72 -80.76 -18.20 -18.16
C GLN A 72 -80.32 -18.55 -16.71
N LEU A 73 -80.81 -19.66 -16.13
CA LEU A 73 -80.49 -20.08 -14.79
C LEU A 73 -79.01 -20.53 -14.65
N TYR A 74 -78.51 -21.27 -15.63
CA TYR A 74 -77.11 -21.75 -15.56
C TYR A 74 -76.17 -20.83 -16.40
N GLU A 75 -76.61 -20.10 -17.42
CA GLU A 75 -75.84 -19.06 -18.09
C GLU A 75 -75.46 -17.93 -17.14
N ASN A 76 -76.41 -17.44 -16.31
CA ASN A 76 -76.11 -16.41 -15.31
C ASN A 76 -75.14 -16.88 -14.22
N MET A 77 -75.10 -18.18 -13.89
CA MET A 77 -74.15 -18.74 -12.94
C MET A 77 -72.72 -18.80 -13.53
N LEU A 78 -72.56 -18.88 -14.79
CA LEU A 78 -71.24 -18.96 -15.43
C LEU A 78 -70.56 -17.63 -15.53
N GLY A 79 -71.28 -16.50 -15.49
CA GLY A 79 -70.79 -15.13 -15.25
C GLY A 79 -69.75 -14.60 -16.24
N ASN A 80 -69.19 -15.42 -17.14
CA ASN A 80 -68.10 -15.00 -18.04
C ASN A 80 -68.08 -15.75 -19.35
N ARG A 81 -67.76 -15.10 -20.44
CA ARG A 81 -67.67 -15.69 -21.81
C ARG A 81 -66.62 -16.79 -21.96
N ASP A 82 -65.66 -16.89 -21.03
CA ASP A 82 -64.61 -17.89 -21.04
C ASP A 82 -64.93 -19.14 -20.20
N SER A 83 -66.18 -19.28 -19.74
CA SER A 83 -66.65 -20.42 -18.97
C SER A 83 -67.20 -21.50 -19.86
N LEU A 84 -66.82 -22.72 -19.57
CA LEU A 84 -67.29 -23.95 -20.28
C LEU A 84 -68.13 -24.77 -19.31
N LEU A 85 -69.23 -25.38 -19.84
CA LEU A 85 -70.06 -26.28 -19.06
C LEU A 85 -70.65 -27.38 -19.99
N TRP A 86 -70.47 -28.60 -19.55
CA TRP A 86 -71.20 -29.75 -20.20
C TRP A 86 -71.86 -30.60 -19.12
N LEU A 87 -73.04 -30.97 -19.36
CA LEU A 87 -73.76 -32.07 -18.72
C LEU A 87 -73.81 -33.22 -19.66
N LEU A 88 -73.10 -34.32 -19.40
CA LEU A 88 -72.99 -35.47 -20.26
C LEU A 88 -73.80 -36.63 -19.77
N ASP A 89 -74.44 -37.40 -20.69
CA ASP A 89 -75.13 -38.67 -20.41
C ASP A 89 -74.14 -39.84 -20.26
N ALA A 90 -74.59 -41.02 -19.90
CA ALA A 90 -73.76 -42.22 -19.75
C ALA A 90 -73.03 -42.63 -21.06
N GLN A 91 -73.51 -42.15 -22.21
CA GLN A 91 -72.91 -42.37 -23.55
C GLN A 91 -71.97 -41.24 -23.97
N GLY A 92 -71.71 -40.23 -23.10
CA GLY A 92 -70.87 -39.11 -23.40
C GLY A 92 -71.45 -38.03 -24.30
N ARG A 93 -72.78 -38.05 -24.53
CA ARG A 93 -73.45 -37.02 -25.30
C ARG A 93 -73.86 -35.85 -24.42
N ALA A 94 -73.70 -34.63 -24.96
CA ALA A 94 -74.02 -33.42 -24.20
C ALA A 94 -75.58 -33.23 -24.14
N LEU A 95 -76.09 -33.23 -22.92
CA LEU A 95 -77.45 -32.85 -22.59
C LEU A 95 -77.61 -31.33 -22.45
N ILE A 96 -76.68 -30.68 -21.84
CA ILE A 96 -76.46 -29.22 -21.73
C ILE A 96 -75.06 -28.88 -22.15
N GLU A 97 -74.93 -27.91 -23.04
CA GLU A 97 -73.61 -27.45 -23.51
C GLU A 97 -73.52 -25.91 -23.50
N ILE A 98 -72.51 -25.37 -22.82
CA ILE A 98 -72.08 -24.00 -22.95
C ILE A 98 -70.63 -24.06 -23.34
N ASN A 99 -70.35 -23.80 -24.61
CA ASN A 99 -69.02 -23.99 -25.19
C ASN A 99 -68.71 -22.85 -26.19
N PRO A 100 -68.48 -21.67 -25.76
CA PRO A 100 -68.20 -20.52 -26.61
C PRO A 100 -66.97 -20.72 -27.50
N ALA A 101 -66.02 -21.52 -27.06
CA ALA A 101 -64.79 -21.80 -27.80
C ALA A 101 -64.90 -23.00 -28.77
N ARG A 102 -66.05 -23.70 -28.79
CA ARG A 102 -66.27 -24.88 -29.63
C ARG A 102 -65.24 -25.98 -29.46
N LEU A 103 -64.81 -26.21 -28.24
CA LEU A 103 -63.86 -27.27 -27.89
C LEU A 103 -64.56 -28.65 -28.05
N PRO A 104 -63.83 -29.69 -28.46
CA PRO A 104 -64.35 -31.05 -28.45
C PRO A 104 -64.63 -31.50 -26.99
N ILE A 105 -65.61 -32.38 -26.83
CA ILE A 105 -65.94 -33.00 -25.56
C ILE A 105 -64.73 -33.80 -25.13
N PRO A 106 -64.13 -33.51 -23.95
CA PRO A 106 -62.91 -34.17 -23.49
C PRO A 106 -63.16 -35.63 -23.15
N PRO A 107 -62.19 -36.53 -23.39
CA PRO A 107 -62.27 -37.91 -22.88
C PRO A 107 -62.20 -37.89 -21.36
N LEU A 108 -63.27 -38.27 -20.71
CA LEU A 108 -63.38 -38.27 -19.26
C LEU A 108 -62.91 -39.61 -18.70
N PRO A 109 -62.01 -39.58 -17.67
CA PRO A 109 -61.62 -40.80 -16.99
C PRO A 109 -62.77 -41.36 -16.17
N ALA A 110 -62.79 -42.68 -15.96
CA ALA A 110 -63.84 -43.42 -15.27
C ALA A 110 -63.75 -43.28 -13.72
N SER A 111 -63.50 -42.08 -13.24
CA SER A 111 -63.33 -41.79 -11.74
C SER A 111 -64.60 -41.11 -11.24
N ASP A 112 -65.12 -41.54 -10.10
CA ASP A 112 -66.27 -40.92 -9.42
C ASP A 112 -65.89 -39.65 -8.60
N ALA A 113 -64.61 -39.44 -8.31
CA ALA A 113 -64.16 -38.27 -7.59
C ALA A 113 -64.02 -37.06 -8.51
N ALA A 114 -64.29 -35.87 -8.01
CA ALA A 114 -63.99 -34.62 -8.73
C ALA A 114 -62.52 -34.57 -9.04
N ALA A 115 -62.18 -34.40 -10.34
CA ALA A 115 -60.82 -34.31 -10.79
C ALA A 115 -60.61 -33.09 -11.69
N LEU A 116 -59.39 -32.59 -11.75
CA LEU A 116 -59.00 -31.45 -12.54
C LEU A 116 -58.01 -31.91 -13.63
N THR A 117 -58.20 -31.41 -14.84
CA THR A 117 -57.29 -31.70 -15.95
C THR A 117 -57.13 -30.47 -16.85
N ASP A 118 -55.99 -30.36 -17.51
CA ASP A 118 -55.76 -29.39 -18.58
C ASP A 118 -55.94 -30.08 -19.92
N THR A 119 -56.76 -29.48 -20.79
CA THR A 119 -57.05 -30.02 -22.14
C THR A 119 -57.18 -28.85 -23.10
N ASP A 120 -56.47 -28.87 -24.25
CA ASP A 120 -56.62 -27.96 -25.41
C ASP A 120 -56.83 -26.45 -25.02
N GLY A 121 -56.06 -25.91 -24.14
CA GLY A 121 -56.17 -24.50 -23.73
C GLY A 121 -57.27 -24.18 -22.72
N ALA A 122 -57.86 -25.19 -22.10
CA ALA A 122 -58.82 -25.05 -21.02
C ALA A 122 -58.50 -25.90 -19.80
N ARG A 123 -58.79 -25.38 -18.61
CA ARG A 123 -58.75 -26.09 -17.33
C ARG A 123 -60.16 -26.64 -17.07
N LEU A 124 -60.28 -27.94 -16.89
CA LEU A 124 -61.50 -28.63 -16.69
C LEU A 124 -61.59 -29.30 -15.32
N ALA A 125 -62.76 -29.23 -14.72
CA ALA A 125 -63.09 -29.98 -13.53
C ALA A 125 -64.33 -30.81 -13.84
N TRP A 126 -64.35 -32.08 -13.46
CA TRP A 126 -65.52 -32.94 -13.68
C TRP A 126 -65.87 -33.71 -12.42
N ARG A 127 -67.15 -34.08 -12.33
CA ARG A 127 -67.69 -34.96 -11.29
C ARG A 127 -68.85 -35.81 -11.86
N ARG A 128 -68.83 -37.08 -11.53
CA ARG A 128 -69.99 -37.93 -11.77
C ARG A 128 -71.04 -37.71 -10.71
N LEU A 129 -72.30 -37.53 -11.11
CA LEU A 129 -73.40 -37.26 -10.22
C LEU A 129 -73.90 -38.55 -9.54
N PRO A 130 -74.04 -38.66 -8.20
CA PRO A 130 -74.61 -39.80 -7.52
C PRO A 130 -76.12 -39.82 -7.73
N GLY A 131 -76.67 -40.97 -8.06
CA GLY A 131 -78.15 -41.21 -8.11
C GLY A 131 -78.82 -41.15 -9.47
N GLU A 132 -78.40 -40.50 -10.48
CA GLU A 132 -78.94 -40.52 -11.85
C GLU A 132 -77.96 -41.29 -12.78
N ALA A 133 -78.50 -42.19 -13.57
CA ALA A 133 -77.79 -43.19 -14.38
C ALA A 133 -76.64 -42.56 -15.22
N GLY A 134 -75.48 -42.42 -14.65
CA GLY A 134 -74.24 -42.13 -15.34
C GLY A 134 -74.03 -40.69 -15.85
N LEU A 135 -74.71 -39.70 -15.27
CA LEU A 135 -74.51 -38.29 -15.63
C LEU A 135 -73.16 -37.78 -15.14
N THR A 136 -72.46 -37.04 -16.01
CA THR A 136 -71.19 -36.41 -15.69
C THR A 136 -71.27 -34.90 -15.96
N LEU A 137 -70.99 -34.13 -14.92
CA LEU A 137 -70.89 -32.67 -14.98
C LEU A 137 -69.43 -32.26 -15.20
N VAL A 138 -69.18 -31.42 -16.19
CA VAL A 138 -67.89 -30.86 -16.55
C VAL A 138 -67.99 -29.33 -16.52
N ALA A 139 -67.21 -28.69 -15.70
CA ALA A 139 -67.07 -27.26 -15.71
C ALA A 139 -65.63 -26.89 -16.17
N GLY A 140 -65.50 -25.88 -16.99
CA GLY A 140 -64.21 -25.47 -17.51
C GLY A 140 -64.04 -23.95 -17.58
N ARG A 141 -62.79 -23.56 -17.72
CA ARG A 141 -62.37 -22.18 -17.99
C ARG A 141 -61.25 -22.14 -19.00
N MET A 142 -61.32 -21.20 -19.94
CA MET A 142 -60.28 -20.98 -20.94
C MET A 142 -59.04 -20.43 -20.29
N LEU A 143 -57.84 -20.94 -20.65
CA LEU A 143 -56.54 -20.52 -20.14
C LEU A 143 -56.01 -19.25 -20.81
N ALA A 144 -56.58 -18.82 -21.94
CA ALA A 144 -56.08 -17.69 -22.74
C ALA A 144 -56.00 -16.39 -21.94
N GLU A 145 -56.98 -16.06 -21.11
CA GLU A 145 -57.01 -14.87 -20.26
C GLU A 145 -55.89 -14.93 -19.23
N ARG A 146 -55.66 -16.08 -18.58
CA ARG A 146 -54.58 -16.34 -17.63
C ARG A 146 -53.22 -16.19 -18.31
N GLU A 147 -53.01 -16.75 -19.48
CA GLU A 147 -51.77 -16.67 -20.25
C GLU A 147 -51.44 -15.23 -20.62
N GLN A 148 -52.43 -14.44 -21.06
CA GLN A 148 -52.28 -13.02 -21.36
C GLN A 148 -51.87 -12.20 -20.10
N MET A 149 -52.51 -12.45 -18.95
CA MET A 149 -52.18 -11.84 -17.71
C MET A 149 -50.71 -12.17 -17.29
N LEU A 150 -50.33 -13.44 -17.33
CA LEU A 150 -49.00 -13.89 -17.00
C LEU A 150 -47.94 -13.32 -17.96
N ALA A 151 -48.25 -13.22 -19.25
CA ALA A 151 -47.40 -12.61 -20.26
C ALA A 151 -47.20 -11.11 -20.00
N ALA A 152 -48.27 -10.38 -19.65
CA ALA A 152 -48.18 -8.97 -19.27
C ALA A 152 -47.34 -8.75 -17.99
N TYR A 153 -47.51 -9.63 -16.99
CA TYR A 153 -46.70 -9.60 -15.78
C TYR A 153 -45.22 -9.89 -16.07
N ARG A 154 -44.94 -10.86 -16.92
CA ARG A 154 -43.58 -11.20 -17.35
C ARG A 154 -42.90 -10.03 -18.07
N ALA A 155 -43.62 -9.35 -18.95
CA ALA A 155 -43.14 -8.15 -19.65
C ALA A 155 -42.80 -7.02 -18.63
N LYS A 156 -43.73 -6.73 -17.70
CA LYS A 156 -43.47 -5.73 -16.62
C LYS A 156 -42.27 -6.09 -15.77
N LEU A 157 -42.08 -7.36 -15.43
CA LEU A 157 -40.96 -7.86 -14.68
C LEU A 157 -39.62 -7.64 -15.40
N TRP A 158 -39.57 -7.95 -16.71
CA TRP A 158 -38.39 -7.70 -17.53
C TRP A 158 -38.03 -6.22 -17.60
N TRP A 159 -39.03 -5.33 -17.72
CA TRP A 159 -38.79 -3.88 -17.68
C TRP A 159 -38.28 -3.42 -16.33
N ALA A 160 -38.83 -3.91 -15.23
CA ALA A 160 -38.38 -3.57 -13.89
C ALA A 160 -36.95 -4.03 -13.64
N LEU A 161 -36.60 -5.27 -14.06
CA LEU A 161 -35.25 -5.81 -13.97
C LEU A 161 -34.24 -5.00 -14.77
N SER A 162 -34.58 -4.65 -16.01
CA SER A 162 -33.70 -3.87 -16.90
C SER A 162 -33.43 -2.47 -16.33
N LEU A 163 -34.50 -1.80 -15.86
CA LEU A 163 -34.36 -0.48 -15.24
C LEU A 163 -33.57 -0.54 -13.93
N GLY A 164 -33.82 -1.54 -13.08
CA GLY A 164 -33.12 -1.76 -11.85
C GLY A 164 -31.63 -2.02 -12.08
N ALA A 165 -31.27 -2.85 -13.05
CA ALA A 165 -29.89 -3.13 -13.44
C ALA A 165 -29.19 -1.89 -13.98
N LEU A 166 -29.89 -1.08 -14.81
CA LEU A 166 -29.33 0.19 -15.30
C LEU A 166 -29.07 1.18 -14.16
N LEU A 167 -30.03 1.37 -13.27
CA LEU A 167 -29.87 2.26 -12.10
C LEU A 167 -28.74 1.79 -11.20
N ALA A 168 -28.65 0.49 -10.90
CA ALA A 168 -27.56 -0.07 -10.10
C ALA A 168 -26.19 0.15 -10.75
N SER A 169 -26.10 0.02 -12.07
CA SER A 169 -24.87 0.27 -12.85
C SER A 169 -24.43 1.73 -12.75
N VAL A 170 -25.38 2.67 -12.96
CA VAL A 170 -25.10 4.11 -12.91
C VAL A 170 -24.70 4.54 -11.50
N LEU A 171 -25.45 4.12 -10.47
CA LEU A 171 -25.14 4.42 -9.08
C LEU A 171 -23.78 3.81 -8.66
N GLY A 172 -23.53 2.57 -9.00
CA GLY A 172 -22.25 1.91 -8.72
C GLY A 172 -21.07 2.63 -9.38
N TRP A 173 -21.25 3.09 -10.62
CA TRP A 173 -20.23 3.90 -11.31
C TRP A 173 -19.99 5.25 -10.63
N LEU A 174 -21.05 5.98 -10.26
CA LEU A 174 -20.96 7.28 -9.56
C LEU A 174 -20.27 7.15 -8.20
N ILE A 175 -20.68 6.16 -7.40
CA ILE A 175 -20.09 5.89 -6.08
C ILE A 175 -18.61 5.54 -6.22
N SER A 176 -18.28 4.62 -7.12
CA SER A 176 -16.89 4.19 -7.35
C SER A 176 -16.01 5.34 -7.84
N ARG A 177 -16.53 6.18 -8.75
CA ARG A 177 -15.81 7.35 -9.26
C ARG A 177 -15.53 8.36 -8.15
N ARG A 178 -16.50 8.58 -7.23
CA ARG A 178 -16.35 9.49 -6.10
C ARG A 178 -15.40 8.92 -5.04
N ALA A 179 -15.51 7.65 -4.71
CA ALA A 179 -14.66 6.96 -3.74
C ALA A 179 -13.17 6.91 -4.16
N LEU A 180 -12.88 6.83 -5.47
CA LEU A 180 -11.51 6.80 -5.98
C LEU A 180 -10.92 8.21 -6.26
N ARG A 181 -11.68 9.28 -6.05
CA ARG A 181 -11.19 10.66 -6.26
C ARG A 181 -10.01 11.03 -5.35
N PRO A 182 -10.03 10.72 -4.04
CA PRO A 182 -8.90 11.00 -3.15
C PRO A 182 -7.61 10.31 -3.57
N VAL A 183 -7.69 9.03 -3.98
CA VAL A 183 -6.52 8.28 -4.46
C VAL A 183 -5.89 8.96 -5.69
N ARG A 184 -6.72 9.41 -6.63
CA ARG A 184 -6.22 10.14 -7.81
C ARG A 184 -5.60 11.49 -7.46
N GLN A 185 -6.12 12.17 -6.44
CA GLN A 185 -5.54 13.42 -5.94
C GLN A 185 -4.18 13.18 -5.31
N LEU A 186 -4.04 12.21 -4.40
CA LEU A 186 -2.76 11.82 -3.82
C LEU A 186 -1.73 11.44 -4.89
N THR A 187 -2.14 10.67 -5.90
CA THR A 187 -1.25 10.32 -7.01
C THR A 187 -0.78 11.56 -7.78
N ARG A 188 -1.67 12.51 -8.06
CA ARG A 188 -1.29 13.75 -8.76
C ARG A 188 -0.36 14.62 -7.92
N GLN A 189 -0.63 14.76 -6.63
CA GLN A 189 0.24 15.49 -5.70
C GLN A 189 1.62 14.84 -5.63
N ALA A 190 1.68 13.51 -5.48
CA ALA A 190 2.94 12.78 -5.46
C ALA A 190 3.75 12.91 -6.76
N LEU A 191 3.08 12.91 -7.93
CA LEU A 191 3.73 13.12 -9.23
C LEU A 191 4.19 14.57 -9.47
N ALA A 192 3.64 15.53 -8.76
CA ALA A 192 4.06 16.93 -8.84
C ALA A 192 5.28 17.25 -7.97
N ILE A 193 5.67 16.32 -7.07
CA ILE A 193 6.84 16.47 -6.23
C ILE A 193 8.05 15.95 -7.00
N ASP A 194 8.94 16.83 -7.37
CA ASP A 194 10.25 16.56 -7.97
C ASP A 194 11.39 16.89 -6.98
N VAL A 195 12.63 16.76 -7.42
CA VAL A 195 13.83 17.01 -6.60
C VAL A 195 13.89 18.44 -6.08
N GLN A 196 13.33 19.41 -6.81
CA GLN A 196 13.34 20.83 -6.41
C GLN A 196 12.23 21.14 -5.40
N HIS A 197 11.21 20.30 -5.32
CA HIS A 197 10.01 20.50 -4.51
C HIS A 197 9.83 19.43 -3.43
N LEU A 198 10.91 18.80 -2.95
CA LEU A 198 10.87 17.77 -1.91
C LEU A 198 10.33 18.27 -0.55
N HIS A 199 10.31 19.60 -0.33
CA HIS A 199 9.74 20.21 0.87
C HIS A 199 8.20 20.17 0.91
N LEU A 200 7.55 19.95 -0.24
CA LEU A 200 6.11 19.82 -0.32
C LEU A 200 5.64 18.54 0.36
N ARG A 201 4.46 18.60 0.94
CA ARG A 201 3.80 17.45 1.58
C ARG A 201 2.43 17.21 0.97
N LEU A 202 1.99 15.97 1.02
CA LEU A 202 0.64 15.60 0.61
C LEU A 202 -0.35 16.18 1.62
N ASP A 203 -1.34 16.93 1.10
CA ASP A 203 -2.31 17.68 1.88
C ASP A 203 -3.30 16.77 2.63
N ASP A 204 -3.71 17.20 3.82
CA ASP A 204 -4.56 16.51 4.78
C ASP A 204 -6.06 16.77 4.58
N SER A 205 -6.42 17.86 3.91
CA SER A 205 -7.76 18.45 3.96
C SER A 205 -8.88 17.62 3.32
N THR A 206 -8.56 16.53 2.58
CA THR A 206 -9.56 15.76 1.81
C THR A 206 -9.34 14.25 1.82
N VAL A 207 -8.44 13.73 2.67
CA VAL A 207 -8.08 12.33 2.67
C VAL A 207 -9.01 11.54 3.60
N PRO A 208 -9.71 10.50 3.13
CA PRO A 208 -10.45 9.59 4.00
C PRO A 208 -9.54 8.90 5.01
N SER A 209 -10.10 8.57 6.18
CA SER A 209 -9.37 7.91 7.28
C SER A 209 -8.65 6.63 6.85
N GLU A 210 -9.20 5.91 5.88
CA GLU A 210 -8.64 4.66 5.34
C GLU A 210 -7.34 4.88 4.53
N LEU A 211 -7.13 6.08 4.00
CA LEU A 211 -5.93 6.45 3.24
C LEU A 211 -4.90 7.22 4.05
N GLU A 212 -5.21 7.59 5.29
CA GLU A 212 -4.32 8.31 6.19
C GLU A 212 -2.97 7.59 6.42
N PRO A 213 -2.94 6.26 6.68
CA PRO A 213 -1.67 5.54 6.83
C PRO A 213 -0.81 5.61 5.57
N LEU A 214 -1.43 5.57 4.38
CA LEU A 214 -0.72 5.69 3.10
C LEU A 214 -0.12 7.09 2.92
N ARG A 215 -0.89 8.14 3.23
CA ARG A 215 -0.43 9.54 3.18
C ARG A 215 0.76 9.75 4.13
N ALA A 216 0.64 9.27 5.37
CA ALA A 216 1.69 9.37 6.37
C ALA A 216 2.98 8.67 5.93
N ALA A 217 2.88 7.45 5.39
CA ALA A 217 4.02 6.70 4.87
C ALA A 217 4.72 7.42 3.70
N LEU A 218 3.94 7.99 2.77
CA LEU A 218 4.47 8.77 1.65
C LEU A 218 5.17 10.05 2.13
N ASN A 219 4.57 10.80 3.07
CA ASN A 219 5.19 12.00 3.65
C ASN A 219 6.48 11.67 4.43
N GLN A 220 6.51 10.54 5.13
CA GLN A 220 7.73 10.06 5.80
C GLN A 220 8.82 9.72 4.78
N MET A 221 8.47 9.06 3.66
CA MET A 221 9.42 8.77 2.58
C MET A 221 9.97 10.07 1.97
N LEU A 222 9.11 11.04 1.68
CA LEU A 222 9.51 12.36 1.17
C LEU A 222 10.46 13.07 2.15
N GLY A 223 10.19 13.02 3.45
CA GLY A 223 11.08 13.57 4.48
C GLY A 223 12.46 12.94 4.50
N ARG A 224 12.54 11.62 4.33
CA ARG A 224 13.83 10.92 4.22
C ARG A 224 14.59 11.30 2.94
N LEU A 225 13.88 11.44 1.81
CA LEU A 225 14.48 11.87 0.54
C LEU A 225 15.00 13.30 0.63
N GLU A 226 14.21 14.23 1.19
CA GLU A 226 14.61 15.62 1.41
C GLU A 226 15.88 15.72 2.26
N GLN A 227 15.92 15.00 3.39
CA GLN A 227 17.09 14.96 4.27
C GLN A 227 18.31 14.36 3.56
N GLY A 228 18.12 13.30 2.77
CA GLY A 228 19.18 12.69 1.99
C GLY A 228 19.74 13.65 0.94
N PHE A 229 18.86 14.31 0.21
CA PHE A 229 19.26 15.28 -0.82
C PHE A 229 19.96 16.52 -0.25
N ALA A 230 19.45 17.06 0.88
CA ALA A 230 20.06 18.17 1.57
C ALA A 230 21.48 17.83 2.11
N ARG A 231 21.69 16.56 2.54
CA ARG A 231 23.02 16.07 2.92
C ARG A 231 23.96 15.98 1.73
N LEU A 232 23.48 15.44 0.60
CA LEU A 232 24.28 15.33 -0.62
C LEU A 232 24.66 16.70 -1.19
N SER A 233 23.71 17.65 -1.20
CA SER A 233 23.97 19.03 -1.67
C SER A 233 25.07 19.68 -0.84
N ARG A 234 24.94 19.68 0.49
CA ARG A 234 25.96 20.22 1.39
C ARG A 234 27.32 19.55 1.20
N PHE A 235 27.34 18.22 1.09
CA PHE A 235 28.58 17.49 0.80
C PHE A 235 29.25 17.93 -0.49
N SER A 236 28.46 18.15 -1.55
CA SER A 236 28.99 18.59 -2.87
C SER A 236 29.51 20.03 -2.82
N GLU A 237 28.82 20.92 -2.08
CA GLU A 237 29.24 22.30 -1.89
C GLU A 237 30.55 22.38 -1.08
N ASP A 238 30.62 21.65 0.03
CA ASP A 238 31.83 21.57 0.87
C ASP A 238 33.02 21.02 0.10
N LEU A 239 32.80 19.93 -0.68
CA LEU A 239 33.82 19.35 -1.56
C LEU A 239 34.34 20.37 -2.58
N ALA A 240 33.44 21.07 -3.26
CA ALA A 240 33.83 22.07 -4.25
C ALA A 240 34.64 23.22 -3.64
N HIS A 241 34.28 23.64 -2.41
CA HIS A 241 35.02 24.68 -1.69
C HIS A 241 36.43 24.23 -1.32
N GLU A 242 36.53 23.06 -0.70
CA GLU A 242 37.84 22.54 -0.21
C GLU A 242 38.78 22.11 -1.34
N MET A 243 38.25 21.74 -2.52
CA MET A 243 39.10 21.46 -3.70
C MET A 243 39.52 22.73 -4.45
N ARG A 244 38.73 23.80 -4.39
CA ARG A 244 39.06 25.04 -5.13
C ARG A 244 40.33 25.71 -4.63
N THR A 245 40.53 25.72 -3.29
CA THR A 245 41.69 26.36 -2.64
C THR A 245 43.02 25.73 -3.09
N PRO A 246 43.27 24.40 -2.89
CA PRO A 246 44.52 23.79 -3.31
C PRO A 246 44.75 23.85 -4.83
N LEU A 247 43.70 23.67 -5.62
CA LEU A 247 43.81 23.83 -7.08
C LEU A 247 44.18 25.26 -7.48
N GLY A 248 43.60 26.27 -6.82
CA GLY A 248 43.94 27.67 -7.05
C GLY A 248 45.41 27.98 -6.66
N ASN A 249 45.89 27.41 -5.56
CA ASN A 249 47.30 27.54 -5.13
C ASN A 249 48.25 26.90 -6.19
N LEU A 250 48.00 25.66 -6.60
CA LEU A 250 48.77 24.95 -7.61
C LEU A 250 48.85 25.74 -8.92
N MET A 251 47.69 26.22 -9.38
CA MET A 251 47.61 27.03 -10.60
C MET A 251 48.36 28.34 -10.46
N GLY A 252 48.18 29.07 -9.36
CA GLY A 252 48.80 30.35 -9.12
C GLY A 252 50.33 30.25 -9.02
N GLN A 253 50.84 29.28 -8.23
CA GLN A 253 52.28 29.05 -8.13
C GLN A 253 52.92 28.64 -9.47
N THR A 254 52.24 27.76 -10.20
CA THR A 254 52.72 27.34 -11.54
C THR A 254 52.72 28.50 -12.52
N GLN A 255 51.66 29.32 -12.55
CA GLN A 255 51.60 30.50 -13.41
C GLN A 255 52.68 31.53 -13.07
N GLN A 256 52.90 31.76 -11.76
CA GLN A 256 53.90 32.72 -11.31
C GLN A 256 55.34 32.35 -11.76
N LEU A 257 55.67 31.06 -11.78
CA LEU A 257 56.99 30.59 -12.25
C LEU A 257 57.09 30.56 -13.78
N LEU A 258 56.02 30.36 -14.48
CA LEU A 258 56.00 30.39 -15.95
C LEU A 258 56.14 31.81 -16.54
N HIS A 259 55.84 32.87 -15.75
CA HIS A 259 55.93 34.26 -16.24
C HIS A 259 57.36 34.79 -16.40
N ARG A 260 58.36 34.18 -15.75
CA ARG A 260 59.79 34.59 -15.83
C ARG A 260 60.68 33.37 -15.80
N ALA A 261 61.81 33.42 -16.51
CA ALA A 261 62.83 32.39 -16.37
C ALA A 261 63.38 32.40 -14.94
N ARG A 262 63.48 31.22 -14.33
CA ARG A 262 63.88 31.00 -12.94
C ARG A 262 65.08 30.04 -12.88
N SER A 263 65.67 29.90 -11.68
CA SER A 263 66.71 28.91 -11.47
C SER A 263 66.10 27.47 -11.47
N VAL A 264 66.97 26.46 -11.66
CA VAL A 264 66.58 25.06 -11.58
C VAL A 264 66.09 24.74 -10.17
N GLU A 265 66.69 25.33 -9.14
CA GLU A 265 66.31 25.18 -7.74
C GLU A 265 64.91 25.72 -7.47
N ASP A 266 64.54 26.86 -8.09
CA ASP A 266 63.16 27.40 -7.96
C ASP A 266 62.13 26.43 -8.57
N TYR A 267 62.42 25.82 -9.71
CA TYR A 267 61.54 24.82 -10.34
C TYR A 267 61.44 23.55 -9.50
N GLN A 268 62.57 23.06 -8.91
CA GLN A 268 62.56 21.90 -8.03
C GLN A 268 61.72 22.15 -6.77
N THR A 269 61.87 23.32 -6.15
CA THR A 269 61.11 23.73 -4.96
C THR A 269 59.63 23.79 -5.29
N LEU A 270 59.21 24.36 -6.43
CA LEU A 270 57.82 24.35 -6.88
C LEU A 270 57.28 22.94 -7.07
N LEU A 271 58.03 22.08 -7.79
CA LEU A 271 57.60 20.72 -8.05
C LEU A 271 57.42 19.93 -6.76
N ALA A 272 58.33 20.10 -5.79
CA ALA A 272 58.20 19.50 -4.44
C ALA A 272 56.91 20.00 -3.74
N SER A 273 56.69 21.32 -3.71
CA SER A 273 55.48 21.92 -3.13
C SER A 273 54.21 21.45 -3.83
N ASN A 274 54.24 21.36 -5.20
CA ASN A 274 53.10 20.84 -5.94
C ASN A 274 52.84 19.36 -5.61
N GLN A 275 53.89 18.53 -5.43
CA GLN A 275 53.73 17.12 -5.08
C GLN A 275 53.06 16.98 -3.69
N GLU A 276 53.47 17.76 -2.71
CA GLU A 276 52.86 17.78 -1.37
C GLU A 276 51.33 18.12 -1.47
N GLU A 277 50.98 19.09 -2.30
CA GLU A 277 49.60 19.50 -2.46
C GLU A 277 48.78 18.45 -3.22
N TYR A 278 49.36 17.74 -4.22
CA TYR A 278 48.68 16.58 -4.87
C TYR A 278 48.46 15.43 -3.88
N GLU A 279 49.41 15.11 -3.06
CA GLU A 279 49.28 14.11 -1.98
C GLU A 279 48.20 14.50 -0.97
N ARG A 280 48.11 15.78 -0.62
CA ARG A 280 47.07 16.32 0.24
C ARG A 280 45.68 16.16 -0.40
N LEU A 281 45.56 16.50 -1.69
CA LEU A 281 44.29 16.30 -2.46
C LEU A 281 43.91 14.82 -2.51
N ALA A 282 44.85 13.92 -2.78
CA ALA A 282 44.61 12.48 -2.80
C ALA A 282 44.08 11.99 -1.44
N ARG A 283 44.75 12.37 -0.34
CA ARG A 283 44.30 12.03 1.03
C ARG A 283 42.88 12.59 1.30
N MET A 284 42.59 13.80 0.85
CA MET A 284 41.26 14.41 1.02
C MET A 284 40.21 13.62 0.29
N ILE A 285 40.45 13.21 -0.98
CA ILE A 285 39.51 12.38 -1.78
C ILE A 285 39.27 11.04 -1.11
N ASP A 286 40.32 10.36 -0.64
CA ASP A 286 40.21 9.08 0.07
C ASP A 286 39.42 9.19 1.38
N ASN A 287 39.62 10.27 2.10
CA ASN A 287 38.87 10.57 3.33
C ASN A 287 37.38 10.80 3.03
N MET A 288 37.08 11.52 1.94
CA MET A 288 35.71 11.76 1.50
C MET A 288 34.99 10.49 1.02
N LEU A 289 35.68 9.67 0.21
CA LEU A 289 35.15 8.38 -0.22
C LEU A 289 34.87 7.45 0.96
N PHE A 290 35.76 7.46 1.95
CA PHE A 290 35.53 6.72 3.19
C PHE A 290 34.28 7.21 3.93
N LEU A 291 34.14 8.53 4.14
CA LEU A 291 32.99 9.10 4.82
C LEU A 291 31.66 8.82 4.08
N ALA A 292 31.68 8.88 2.74
CA ALA A 292 30.52 8.55 1.93
C ALA A 292 30.10 7.07 2.03
N ARG A 293 31.09 6.16 2.14
CA ARG A 293 30.83 4.71 2.34
C ARG A 293 30.36 4.41 3.76
N ALA A 294 30.95 5.06 4.76
CA ALA A 294 30.64 4.86 6.17
C ALA A 294 29.19 5.27 6.54
N GLU A 295 28.58 6.18 5.77
CA GLU A 295 27.16 6.57 5.95
C GLU A 295 26.15 5.61 5.33
N GLN A 296 26.60 4.60 4.58
CA GLN A 296 25.68 3.62 3.99
C GLN A 296 25.17 2.64 5.06
N PRO A 297 23.87 2.35 5.13
CA PRO A 297 23.32 1.43 6.14
C PRO A 297 23.87 -0.01 6.07
N ALA A 298 24.50 -0.37 4.95
CA ALA A 298 25.06 -1.70 4.70
C ALA A 298 26.60 -1.73 4.83
N ALA A 299 27.22 -0.70 5.40
CA ALA A 299 28.67 -0.71 5.62
C ALA A 299 29.00 -1.79 6.65
N ALA A 300 29.36 -2.98 6.17
CA ALA A 300 29.83 -4.06 7.02
C ALA A 300 31.28 -3.79 7.41
N ILE A 301 31.60 -3.97 8.69
CA ILE A 301 32.96 -3.95 9.22
C ILE A 301 33.38 -5.37 9.62
N GLU A 302 34.64 -5.71 9.39
CA GLU A 302 35.20 -6.99 9.80
C GLU A 302 35.63 -6.92 11.26
N ARG A 303 34.79 -7.36 12.17
CA ARG A 303 35.07 -7.34 13.59
C ARG A 303 35.93 -8.56 13.97
N GLN A 304 37.09 -8.29 14.60
CA GLN A 304 37.93 -9.30 15.20
C GLN A 304 38.43 -8.83 16.58
N ARG A 305 38.85 -9.77 17.42
CA ARG A 305 39.50 -9.46 18.68
C ARG A 305 41.02 -9.25 18.45
N PHE A 306 41.57 -8.19 18.94
CA PHE A 306 42.97 -7.89 18.84
C PHE A 306 43.47 -7.16 20.09
N ALA A 307 44.78 -7.29 20.36
CA ALA A 307 45.42 -6.60 21.46
C ALA A 307 45.55 -5.12 21.15
N LEU A 308 44.89 -4.25 21.95
CA LEU A 308 44.95 -2.79 21.78
C LEU A 308 46.38 -2.23 21.96
N PRO A 309 47.19 -2.68 22.96
CA PRO A 309 48.56 -2.19 23.13
C PRO A 309 49.43 -2.42 21.87
N ALA A 310 49.34 -3.58 21.24
CA ALA A 310 50.14 -3.88 20.05
C ALA A 310 49.82 -2.95 18.86
N LEU A 311 48.55 -2.52 18.73
CA LEU A 311 48.14 -1.56 17.70
C LEU A 311 48.63 -0.14 18.06
N VAL A 312 48.57 0.24 19.33
CA VAL A 312 49.00 1.57 19.79
C VAL A 312 50.53 1.69 19.73
N GLU A 313 51.30 0.64 20.10
CA GLU A 313 52.76 0.58 19.95
C GLU A 313 53.18 0.88 18.49
N GLN A 314 52.57 0.19 17.50
CA GLN A 314 52.84 0.45 16.08
C GLN A 314 52.55 1.92 15.68
N LEU A 315 51.50 2.51 16.26
CA LEU A 315 51.20 3.92 16.00
C LEU A 315 52.21 4.85 16.66
N CYS A 316 52.65 4.57 17.88
CA CYS A 316 53.68 5.34 18.56
C CYS A 316 54.97 5.31 17.75
N ASP A 317 55.42 4.12 17.29
CA ASP A 317 56.61 3.97 16.43
C ASP A 317 56.50 4.79 15.14
N TYR A 318 55.30 4.77 14.51
CA TYR A 318 55.06 5.54 13.27
C TYR A 318 55.14 7.05 13.47
N PHE A 319 54.70 7.56 14.63
CA PHE A 319 54.70 8.99 14.96
C PHE A 319 55.92 9.45 15.73
N GLU A 320 56.85 8.57 16.11
CA GLU A 320 58.01 8.87 16.92
C GLU A 320 58.83 10.05 16.37
N GLY A 321 59.18 10.03 15.09
CA GLY A 321 59.94 11.11 14.46
C GLY A 321 59.28 12.48 14.53
N VAL A 322 57.95 12.52 14.28
CA VAL A 322 57.17 13.77 14.36
C VAL A 322 57.04 14.26 15.81
N ALA A 323 56.93 13.35 16.76
CA ALA A 323 56.86 13.66 18.18
C ALA A 323 58.19 14.21 18.69
N GLU A 324 59.32 13.59 18.30
CA GLU A 324 60.66 14.04 18.64
C GLU A 324 60.99 15.47 18.15
N GLU A 325 60.61 15.78 16.89
CA GLU A 325 60.76 17.13 16.32
C GLU A 325 60.10 18.23 17.17
N ARG A 326 59.05 17.87 17.94
CA ARG A 326 58.27 18.78 18.81
C ARG A 326 58.58 18.63 20.30
N GLY A 327 59.49 17.75 20.65
CA GLY A 327 59.80 17.42 22.05
C GLY A 327 58.66 16.72 22.79
N ILE A 328 57.69 16.13 22.03
CA ILE A 328 56.52 15.49 22.60
C ILE A 328 56.86 14.03 22.90
N GLN A 329 56.58 13.57 24.11
CA GLN A 329 56.70 12.16 24.48
C GLN A 329 55.36 11.43 24.29
N LEU A 330 55.33 10.34 23.50
CA LEU A 330 54.17 9.47 23.39
C LEU A 330 54.20 8.45 24.54
N LEU A 331 53.11 8.38 25.32
CA LEU A 331 52.98 7.46 26.44
C LEU A 331 51.79 6.50 26.17
N ASP A 332 52.10 5.22 25.97
CA ASP A 332 51.09 4.17 25.86
C ASP A 332 50.77 3.62 27.27
N GLU A 333 49.54 3.85 27.68
CA GLU A 333 48.95 3.33 28.93
C GLU A 333 47.71 2.50 28.60
N THR A 334 47.70 1.83 27.45
CA THR A 334 46.55 1.00 27.00
C THR A 334 46.72 -0.42 27.49
N GLU A 335 45.61 -1.05 27.79
CA GLU A 335 45.52 -2.44 28.26
C GLU A 335 44.41 -3.23 27.57
N GLY A 336 44.61 -4.56 27.47
CA GLY A 336 43.58 -5.53 27.09
C GLY A 336 43.27 -5.58 25.62
N GLU A 337 42.20 -6.32 25.30
CA GLU A 337 41.75 -6.57 23.92
C GLU A 337 40.59 -5.66 23.55
N LEU A 338 40.46 -5.37 22.25
CA LEU A 338 39.35 -4.68 21.65
C LEU A 338 38.70 -5.56 20.59
N CYS A 339 37.36 -5.49 20.49
CA CYS A 339 36.58 -6.15 19.43
C CYS A 339 36.13 -5.11 18.39
N GLY A 340 36.69 -5.20 17.19
CA GLY A 340 36.42 -4.23 16.12
C GLY A 340 37.23 -4.53 14.88
N ASP A 341 37.15 -3.64 13.90
CA ASP A 341 38.00 -3.64 12.73
C ASP A 341 39.32 -2.94 13.01
N PRO A 342 40.47 -3.66 13.08
CA PRO A 342 41.75 -3.07 13.51
C PRO A 342 42.24 -1.96 12.59
N GLU A 343 41.98 -2.07 11.26
CA GLU A 343 42.44 -1.06 10.32
C GLU A 343 41.64 0.24 10.48
N LEU A 344 40.34 0.16 10.71
CA LEU A 344 39.53 1.33 11.00
C LEU A 344 39.88 1.96 12.34
N ILE A 345 40.09 1.15 13.36
CA ILE A 345 40.48 1.66 14.70
C ILE A 345 41.86 2.28 14.63
N ARG A 346 42.82 1.66 13.92
CA ARG A 346 44.15 2.27 13.67
C ARG A 346 43.98 3.64 13.00
N ARG A 347 43.15 3.75 11.97
CA ARG A 347 42.88 5.00 11.27
C ARG A 347 42.27 6.08 12.19
N ALA A 348 41.37 5.69 13.09
CA ALA A 348 40.78 6.60 14.05
C ALA A 348 41.82 7.13 15.05
N LEU A 349 42.62 6.22 15.65
CA LEU A 349 43.66 6.58 16.58
C LEU A 349 44.77 7.39 15.92
N ALA A 350 45.15 7.07 14.68
CA ALA A 350 46.12 7.87 13.92
C ALA A 350 45.63 9.32 13.70
N ASN A 351 44.36 9.53 13.41
CA ASN A 351 43.77 10.88 13.30
C ASN A 351 43.77 11.61 14.65
N LEU A 352 43.49 10.91 15.75
CA LEU A 352 43.56 11.52 17.10
C LEU A 352 44.99 11.86 17.49
N LEU A 353 45.96 10.98 17.24
CA LEU A 353 47.38 11.22 17.51
C LEU A 353 47.91 12.37 16.66
N ALA A 354 47.63 12.40 15.35
CA ALA A 354 48.03 13.51 14.49
C ALA A 354 47.44 14.85 15.00
N ASN A 355 46.22 14.84 15.50
CA ASN A 355 45.56 16.00 16.08
C ASN A 355 46.25 16.41 17.40
N ALA A 356 46.54 15.46 18.30
CA ALA A 356 47.21 15.68 19.57
C ALA A 356 48.65 16.22 19.37
N LEU A 357 49.40 15.67 18.43
CA LEU A 357 50.73 16.14 18.08
C LEU A 357 50.71 17.55 17.47
N ARG A 358 49.71 17.88 16.65
CA ARG A 358 49.57 19.19 16.02
C ARG A 358 49.25 20.31 17.02
N TYR A 359 48.30 20.09 17.91
CA TYR A 359 47.75 21.09 18.83
C TYR A 359 48.28 20.96 20.24
N GLY A 360 49.08 19.92 20.51
CA GLY A 360 49.77 19.74 21.79
C GLY A 360 50.79 20.81 22.01
N ALA A 361 51.00 21.17 23.26
CA ALA A 361 52.12 22.05 23.68
C ALA A 361 53.46 21.34 23.44
N ALA A 362 54.46 22.08 22.98
CA ALA A 362 55.79 21.55 22.89
C ALA A 362 56.28 21.07 24.24
N ASP A 363 57.18 20.08 24.27
CA ASP A 363 57.75 19.49 25.48
C ASP A 363 56.71 18.92 26.48
N SER A 364 55.52 18.55 25.99
CA SER A 364 54.46 17.96 26.81
C SER A 364 54.12 16.52 26.39
N PRO A 365 53.71 15.64 27.33
CA PRO A 365 53.35 14.28 26.96
C PRO A 365 51.99 14.22 26.27
N VAL A 366 51.86 13.33 25.25
CA VAL A 366 50.61 12.85 24.70
C VAL A 366 50.38 11.44 25.24
N ARG A 367 49.27 11.24 25.95
CA ARG A 367 48.96 9.95 26.60
C ARG A 367 47.83 9.27 25.87
N ILE A 368 48.02 7.99 25.61
CA ILE A 368 46.97 7.11 25.09
C ILE A 368 46.56 6.16 26.20
N VAL A 369 45.36 6.28 26.69
CA VAL A 369 44.86 5.50 27.82
C VAL A 369 43.64 4.67 27.44
N SER A 370 43.49 3.50 28.03
CA SER A 370 42.27 2.72 27.88
C SER A 370 41.60 2.43 29.22
N ALA A 371 40.29 2.39 29.24
CA ALA A 371 39.51 2.03 30.43
C ALA A 371 38.33 1.15 30.01
N THR A 372 38.10 0.08 30.78
CA THR A 372 36.97 -0.81 30.60
C THR A 372 35.85 -0.44 31.57
N GLY A 373 34.65 -0.16 31.05
CA GLY A 373 33.43 -0.01 31.83
C GLY A 373 32.51 -1.21 31.62
N ASP A 374 31.30 -1.19 32.19
CA ASP A 374 30.38 -2.32 32.18
C ASP A 374 29.94 -2.76 30.77
N ARG A 375 29.81 -1.83 29.85
CA ARG A 375 29.31 -2.07 28.48
C ARG A 375 30.21 -1.50 27.38
N TRP A 376 31.18 -0.69 27.75
CA TRP A 376 31.98 0.10 26.82
C TRP A 376 33.46 0.00 27.17
N ARG A 377 34.28 -0.11 26.15
CA ARG A 377 35.68 0.20 26.24
C ARG A 377 35.91 1.64 25.78
N ARG A 378 36.61 2.43 26.56
CA ARG A 378 37.02 3.78 26.23
C ARG A 378 38.51 3.78 25.87
N VAL A 379 38.85 4.38 24.74
CA VAL A 379 40.22 4.65 24.33
C VAL A 379 40.37 6.16 24.19
N SER A 380 41.22 6.79 24.98
CA SER A 380 41.35 8.23 25.02
C SER A 380 42.75 8.67 24.63
N VAL A 381 42.84 9.70 23.80
CA VAL A 381 44.09 10.42 23.50
C VAL A 381 44.02 11.75 24.21
N ILE A 382 45.04 12.02 25.04
CA ILE A 382 45.11 13.17 25.97
C ILE A 382 46.34 13.98 25.59
N ASN A 383 46.16 15.26 25.30
CA ASN A 383 47.26 16.20 25.07
C ASN A 383 47.07 17.46 25.90
N GLN A 384 48.17 18.08 26.29
CA GLN A 384 48.20 19.42 26.87
C GLN A 384 48.28 20.45 25.75
N GLY A 385 47.58 21.57 25.88
CA GLY A 385 47.58 22.62 24.86
C GLY A 385 46.56 23.72 25.18
N PRO A 386 46.39 24.68 24.28
CA PRO A 386 45.39 25.71 24.47
C PRO A 386 43.99 25.09 24.60
N PRO A 387 43.19 25.51 25.59
CA PRO A 387 41.84 24.98 25.76
C PRO A 387 40.93 25.33 24.55
N ILE A 388 40.10 24.40 24.15
CA ILE A 388 39.11 24.61 23.11
C ILE A 388 37.91 25.32 23.72
N ALA A 389 37.48 26.44 23.12
CA ALA A 389 36.33 27.17 23.62
C ALA A 389 35.05 26.30 23.57
N PRO A 390 34.17 26.36 24.60
CA PRO A 390 33.01 25.49 24.72
C PRO A 390 32.08 25.53 23.52
N GLU A 391 32.00 26.64 22.80
CA GLU A 391 31.20 26.84 21.60
C GLU A 391 31.66 25.99 20.41
N HIS A 392 32.91 25.57 20.37
CA HIS A 392 33.50 24.75 19.31
C HIS A 392 33.30 23.24 19.57
N LEU A 393 33.26 22.80 20.84
CA LEU A 393 33.24 21.39 21.23
C LEU A 393 32.15 20.57 20.52
N PRO A 394 30.89 21.02 20.41
CA PRO A 394 29.82 20.26 19.75
C PRO A 394 30.05 20.05 18.25
N ARG A 395 30.85 20.91 17.62
CA ARG A 395 31.08 20.97 16.20
C ARG A 395 32.39 20.36 15.71
N LEU A 396 33.28 19.99 16.63
CA LEU A 396 34.61 19.48 16.28
C LEU A 396 34.62 18.25 15.41
N PHE A 397 33.58 17.41 15.50
CA PHE A 397 33.41 16.23 14.71
C PHE A 397 32.63 16.48 13.40
N ASP A 398 32.21 17.73 13.14
CA ASP A 398 31.58 18.09 11.87
C ASP A 398 32.63 18.14 10.77
N ARG A 399 32.22 17.78 9.55
CA ARG A 399 33.11 17.77 8.38
C ARG A 399 33.59 19.19 8.09
N PHE A 400 34.90 19.33 7.77
CA PHE A 400 35.55 20.61 7.43
C PHE A 400 35.51 21.65 8.54
N TYR A 401 35.04 21.28 9.72
CA TYR A 401 35.00 22.21 10.83
C TYR A 401 36.41 22.46 11.41
N ARG A 402 36.75 23.72 11.67
CA ARG A 402 37.99 24.19 12.23
C ARG A 402 37.72 25.34 13.16
N CYS A 403 38.41 25.36 14.31
CA CYS A 403 38.30 26.47 15.26
C CYS A 403 38.91 27.76 14.72
N ASP A 404 40.00 27.66 13.96
CA ASP A 404 40.68 28.78 13.30
C ASP A 404 40.98 28.42 11.83
N PRO A 405 40.25 28.99 10.88
CA PRO A 405 40.48 28.76 9.44
C PRO A 405 41.83 29.28 8.94
N SER A 406 42.46 30.25 9.64
CA SER A 406 43.69 30.91 9.18
C SER A 406 44.97 30.10 9.43
N ARG A 407 44.94 29.08 10.27
CA ARG A 407 46.07 28.20 10.58
C ARG A 407 46.11 26.95 9.72
N ALA A 408 46.27 27.12 8.39
CA ALA A 408 46.51 26.00 7.50
C ALA A 408 48.00 25.65 7.48
N GLU A 409 48.37 24.55 8.14
CA GLU A 409 49.75 24.03 8.10
C GLU A 409 49.88 22.92 7.01
N PRO A 410 51.09 22.71 6.46
CA PRO A 410 51.39 21.57 5.61
C PRO A 410 50.99 20.26 6.31
N GLY A 411 50.31 19.33 5.57
CA GLY A 411 49.85 18.05 6.14
C GLY A 411 48.45 18.07 6.74
N ASP A 412 47.70 19.19 6.68
CA ASP A 412 46.35 19.29 7.19
C ASP A 412 45.35 18.45 6.38
N SER A 413 44.59 17.59 7.07
CA SER A 413 43.53 16.77 6.48
C SER A 413 42.26 17.55 6.12
N GLY A 414 42.31 18.89 6.07
CA GLY A 414 41.17 19.74 5.70
C GLY A 414 39.97 19.64 6.61
N GLY A 415 40.17 19.37 7.93
CA GLY A 415 39.07 19.28 8.89
C GLY A 415 38.22 17.98 8.76
N LEU A 416 38.74 16.94 8.09
CA LEU A 416 38.06 15.66 7.95
C LEU A 416 38.47 14.62 9.00
N GLY A 417 39.62 14.79 9.67
CA GLY A 417 40.18 13.77 10.57
C GLY A 417 39.24 13.40 11.73
N LEU A 418 38.67 14.36 12.43
CA LEU A 418 37.74 14.10 13.53
C LEU A 418 36.38 13.59 13.04
N ALA A 419 35.91 14.00 11.85
CA ALA A 419 34.72 13.43 11.24
C ALA A 419 34.91 11.94 10.92
N ILE A 420 36.11 11.52 10.47
CA ILE A 420 36.48 10.11 10.26
C ILE A 420 36.45 9.36 11.60
N VAL A 421 37.01 9.92 12.66
CA VAL A 421 36.97 9.33 13.99
C VAL A 421 35.53 9.04 14.43
N ARG A 422 34.66 10.03 14.32
CA ARG A 422 33.22 9.87 14.64
C ARG A 422 32.55 8.80 13.79
N SER A 423 32.81 8.78 12.47
CA SER A 423 32.21 7.78 11.56
C SER A 423 32.70 6.37 11.90
N ILE A 424 33.97 6.18 12.24
CA ILE A 424 34.54 4.90 12.66
C ILE A 424 33.91 4.44 13.98
N ALA A 425 33.76 5.33 14.97
CA ALA A 425 33.06 5.01 16.20
C ALA A 425 31.64 4.53 15.94
N GLN A 426 30.88 5.25 15.10
CA GLN A 426 29.52 4.91 14.74
C GLN A 426 29.40 3.57 13.98
N LEU A 427 30.31 3.25 13.08
CA LEU A 427 30.37 1.95 12.40
C LEU A 427 30.52 0.79 13.37
N HIS A 428 31.25 1.02 14.47
CA HIS A 428 31.40 0.05 15.54
C HIS A 428 30.23 0.03 16.54
N GLY A 429 29.22 0.91 16.36
CA GLY A 429 28.09 1.05 17.27
C GLY A 429 28.46 1.83 18.54
N GLY A 430 29.53 2.62 18.47
CA GLY A 430 30.07 3.46 19.53
C GLY A 430 29.89 4.95 19.27
N GLU A 431 30.61 5.76 20.03
CA GLU A 431 30.59 7.22 20.01
C GLU A 431 32.00 7.82 20.14
N ALA A 432 32.19 9.02 19.57
CA ALA A 432 33.39 9.82 19.79
C ALA A 432 33.02 11.05 20.62
N GLU A 433 33.79 11.30 21.66
CA GLU A 433 33.59 12.37 22.64
C GLU A 433 34.84 13.26 22.72
N VAL A 434 34.65 14.50 23.13
CA VAL A 434 35.72 15.42 23.42
C VAL A 434 35.43 16.22 24.68
N SER A 435 36.45 16.43 25.50
CA SER A 435 36.46 17.40 26.59
C SER A 435 37.75 18.20 26.55
N SER A 436 37.68 19.48 26.87
CA SER A 436 38.85 20.35 26.91
C SER A 436 38.69 21.33 28.04
N ASP A 437 39.74 21.44 28.85
CA ASP A 437 39.86 22.40 29.95
C ASP A 437 41.25 23.05 29.93
N ALA A 438 41.57 23.81 30.97
CA ALA A 438 42.87 24.49 31.09
C ALA A 438 44.08 23.54 31.28
N GLN A 439 43.84 22.27 31.59
CA GLN A 439 44.91 21.29 31.87
C GLN A 439 45.15 20.39 30.64
N ALA A 440 44.10 19.92 29.98
CA ALA A 440 44.24 18.99 28.87
C ALA A 440 43.02 19.00 27.94
N THR A 441 43.24 18.58 26.69
CA THR A 441 42.20 18.17 25.74
C THR A 441 42.17 16.65 25.64
N VAL A 442 41.03 16.06 25.81
CA VAL A 442 40.80 14.61 25.81
C VAL A 442 39.83 14.24 24.71
N PHE A 443 40.26 13.47 23.72
CA PHE A 443 39.43 12.84 22.73
C PHE A 443 39.23 11.38 23.10
N THR A 444 37.99 10.92 23.17
CA THR A 444 37.65 9.55 23.60
C THR A 444 36.84 8.82 22.56
N LEU A 445 37.29 7.63 22.19
CA LEU A 445 36.49 6.64 21.47
C LEU A 445 35.81 5.73 22.50
N ARG A 446 34.45 5.68 22.46
CA ARG A 446 33.66 4.73 23.23
C ARG A 446 33.20 3.64 22.30
N LEU A 447 33.66 2.42 22.51
CA LEU A 447 33.31 1.26 21.65
C LEU A 447 32.64 0.21 22.52
N PRO A 448 31.56 -0.47 22.00
CA PRO A 448 30.90 -1.52 22.76
C PRO A 448 31.87 -2.69 22.98
N LEU A 449 31.81 -3.27 24.18
CA LEU A 449 32.40 -4.58 24.41
C LEU A 449 31.66 -5.55 23.49
N GLY A 450 32.37 -6.21 22.59
CA GLY A 450 31.76 -7.18 21.66
C GLY A 450 30.98 -8.25 22.43
N PRO A 451 30.12 -9.00 21.77
CA PRO A 451 29.52 -10.18 22.40
C PRO A 451 30.64 -11.14 22.82
N ASP A 452 30.51 -11.69 24.03
CA ASP A 452 31.39 -12.68 24.63
C ASP A 452 31.63 -13.89 23.73
#